data_fa64e4ff3606e90ebe95353f773ab720
#
_entry.id   fa64e4ff3606e90ebe95353f773ab720
#
_cell.length_a   1.000
_cell.length_b   1.000
_cell.length_c   1.000
_cell.angle_alpha   90.00
_cell.angle_beta   90.00
_cell.angle_gamma   90.00
#
_symmetry.space_group_name_H-M   'P 1'
#
loop_
_entity.id
_entity.type
_entity.pdbx_description
1 polymer ?
#
loop_
_entity_poly.entity_id
_entity_poly.type
_entity_poly.pdbx_seq_one_letter_code
_entity_poly.pdbx_strand_id
1 'polypeptide(L)'
;MFSSRHCIASLFAVGALAVGSAAVQAAPAAPIHIRGSVASLQGQILTVTSATGPVRVQLAAKMPIVSVIPSDRAHIKDGSFLGIASRPQPDGAQRAMEVVVFPEAARGTGEGSYAWDLPGSGSHSKMTNGTVSRSKMTNGTASLSRMTNGTAHTSRMTNGTAHTAGGAALTLQYKNSTGTGSQTIALPANIPVVTFAPGQLSQLTPGAHVFVIGRRLPNGIIAADRVLVGKNGLVPPM
;
A
#
# COMPACT_ATOMS: atom_id res chain seq x y z
N MET A 1 -8.45 -94.31 4.81
CA MET A 1 -9.47 -93.92 5.79
C MET A 1 -9.23 -92.47 6.20
N PHE A 2 -10.20 -91.69 6.01
CA PHE A 2 -10.31 -90.26 6.34
C PHE A 2 -9.36 -89.28 5.63
N SER A 3 -9.93 -88.74 4.57
CA SER A 3 -9.45 -87.56 3.85
C SER A 3 -9.94 -86.28 4.49
N SER A 4 -9.04 -85.34 4.75
CA SER A 4 -9.41 -84.02 5.29
C SER A 4 -9.11 -83.01 4.18
N ARG A 5 -10.14 -82.34 3.65
CA ARG A 5 -10.10 -81.34 2.63
C ARG A 5 -10.00 -79.93 3.35
N HIS A 6 -8.92 -79.25 3.10
CA HIS A 6 -8.78 -77.85 3.55
C HIS A 6 -9.32 -76.90 2.50
N CYS A 7 -10.42 -76.19 2.81
CA CYS A 7 -10.91 -75.06 2.06
C CYS A 7 -10.09 -73.82 2.41
N ILE A 8 -9.42 -73.26 1.39
CA ILE A 8 -8.75 -71.96 1.48
C ILE A 8 -9.74 -70.87 1.05
N ALA A 9 -10.20 -70.06 1.98
CA ALA A 9 -11.03 -68.89 1.71
C ALA A 9 -10.12 -67.69 1.42
N SER A 10 -10.12 -67.22 0.19
CA SER A 10 -9.40 -66.00 -0.23
C SER A 10 -10.23 -64.78 0.09
N LEU A 11 -9.72 -63.93 1.01
CA LEU A 11 -10.31 -62.66 1.34
C LEU A 11 -9.80 -61.61 0.35
N PHE A 12 -10.64 -61.09 -0.54
CA PHE A 12 -10.35 -59.93 -1.35
C PHE A 12 -10.62 -58.66 -0.55
N ALA A 13 -9.56 -57.93 -0.15
CA ALA A 13 -9.67 -56.61 0.44
C ALA A 13 -9.76 -55.57 -0.70
N VAL A 14 -10.94 -54.96 -0.88
CA VAL A 14 -11.13 -53.82 -1.76
C VAL A 14 -10.71 -52.56 -1.04
N GLY A 15 -9.52 -52.03 -1.37
CA GLY A 15 -9.04 -50.74 -0.88
C GLY A 15 -9.72 -49.58 -1.63
N ALA A 16 -10.60 -48.85 -0.97
CA ALA A 16 -11.18 -47.62 -1.50
C ALA A 16 -10.14 -46.50 -1.44
N LEU A 17 -9.59 -46.05 -2.57
CA LEU A 17 -8.81 -44.83 -2.67
C LEU A 17 -9.77 -43.62 -2.53
N ALA A 18 -9.75 -42.95 -1.39
CA ALA A 18 -10.37 -41.65 -1.19
C ALA A 18 -9.50 -40.57 -1.89
N VAL A 19 -9.89 -40.17 -3.08
CA VAL A 19 -9.30 -39.00 -3.76
C VAL A 19 -9.80 -37.76 -3.07
N GLY A 20 -8.99 -37.23 -2.12
CA GLY A 20 -9.24 -35.97 -1.48
C GLY A 20 -9.10 -34.84 -2.49
N SER A 21 -10.21 -34.22 -2.91
CA SER A 21 -10.22 -32.99 -3.70
C SER A 21 -9.63 -31.86 -2.85
N ALA A 22 -8.36 -31.52 -3.06
CA ALA A 22 -7.76 -30.31 -2.51
C ALA A 22 -8.48 -29.11 -3.13
N ALA A 23 -9.29 -28.40 -2.34
CA ALA A 23 -9.87 -27.13 -2.75
C ALA A 23 -8.72 -26.13 -2.97
N VAL A 24 -8.45 -25.82 -4.23
CA VAL A 24 -7.52 -24.75 -4.59
C VAL A 24 -8.14 -23.43 -4.12
N GLN A 25 -7.67 -22.91 -3.02
CA GLN A 25 -8.07 -21.62 -2.50
C GLN A 25 -7.48 -20.55 -3.43
N ALA A 26 -8.33 -19.92 -4.24
CA ALA A 26 -7.92 -18.84 -5.11
C ALA A 26 -7.29 -17.72 -4.26
N ALA A 27 -6.09 -17.29 -4.63
CA ALA A 27 -5.45 -16.14 -3.98
C ALA A 27 -6.38 -14.91 -4.02
N PRO A 28 -6.43 -14.08 -2.97
CA PRO A 28 -7.22 -12.86 -2.96
C PRO A 28 -6.85 -12.00 -4.17
N ALA A 29 -7.85 -11.55 -4.92
CA ALA A 29 -7.63 -10.65 -6.05
C ALA A 29 -6.93 -9.38 -5.59
N ALA A 30 -5.93 -8.91 -6.36
CA ALA A 30 -5.23 -7.67 -6.07
C ALA A 30 -6.20 -6.50 -5.95
N PRO A 31 -5.99 -5.56 -5.02
CA PRO A 31 -6.84 -4.40 -4.87
C PRO A 31 -6.81 -3.53 -6.13
N ILE A 32 -7.96 -2.94 -6.46
CA ILE A 32 -8.11 -2.01 -7.57
C ILE A 32 -8.14 -0.59 -7.00
N HIS A 33 -7.41 0.32 -7.63
CA HIS A 33 -7.37 1.73 -7.28
C HIS A 33 -8.15 2.55 -8.30
N ILE A 34 -9.14 3.31 -7.84
CA ILE A 34 -9.95 4.19 -8.68
C ILE A 34 -9.74 5.61 -8.22
N ARG A 35 -9.27 6.45 -9.13
CA ARG A 35 -9.09 7.88 -8.92
C ARG A 35 -10.02 8.64 -9.84
N GLY A 36 -10.67 9.68 -9.31
CA GLY A 36 -11.56 10.50 -10.13
C GLY A 36 -12.41 11.44 -9.30
N SER A 37 -13.49 11.90 -9.92
CA SER A 37 -14.49 12.71 -9.25
C SER A 37 -15.83 11.97 -9.17
N VAL A 38 -16.56 12.24 -8.13
CA VAL A 38 -17.92 11.72 -7.95
C VAL A 38 -18.80 12.28 -9.05
N ALA A 39 -19.43 11.41 -9.84
CA ALA A 39 -20.49 11.78 -10.77
C ALA A 39 -21.86 11.77 -10.07
N SER A 40 -22.13 10.72 -9.31
CA SER A 40 -23.38 10.58 -8.53
C SER A 40 -23.21 9.55 -7.41
N LEU A 41 -24.07 9.68 -6.39
CA LEU A 41 -24.28 8.67 -5.37
C LEU A 41 -25.78 8.36 -5.33
N GLN A 42 -26.15 7.12 -5.61
CA GLN A 42 -27.55 6.64 -5.58
C GLN A 42 -27.64 5.42 -4.65
N GLY A 43 -28.22 5.62 -3.49
CA GLY A 43 -28.22 4.60 -2.45
C GLY A 43 -26.78 4.21 -2.07
N GLN A 44 -26.39 2.97 -2.36
CA GLN A 44 -25.05 2.44 -2.11
C GLN A 44 -24.17 2.37 -3.39
N ILE A 45 -24.63 2.90 -4.50
CA ILE A 45 -23.86 2.92 -5.75
C ILE A 45 -23.26 4.31 -5.94
N LEU A 46 -21.94 4.38 -5.81
CA LEU A 46 -21.15 5.55 -6.15
C LEU A 46 -20.67 5.41 -7.61
N THR A 47 -20.99 6.39 -8.43
CA THR A 47 -20.42 6.49 -9.78
C THR A 47 -19.27 7.48 -9.76
N VAL A 48 -18.08 7.04 -10.17
CA VAL A 48 -16.86 7.84 -10.24
C VAL A 48 -16.48 8.05 -11.69
N THR A 49 -16.28 9.29 -12.10
CA THR A 49 -15.66 9.64 -13.39
C THR A 49 -14.15 9.52 -13.25
N SER A 50 -13.59 8.45 -13.80
CA SER A 50 -12.14 8.21 -13.81
C SER A 50 -11.53 8.60 -15.17
N ALA A 51 -10.19 8.58 -15.26
CA ALA A 51 -9.48 8.84 -16.53
C ALA A 51 -9.84 7.84 -17.65
N THR A 52 -10.30 6.63 -17.30
CA THR A 52 -10.72 5.59 -18.24
C THR A 52 -12.24 5.53 -18.47
N GLY A 53 -12.99 6.49 -17.92
CA GLY A 53 -14.44 6.55 -18.02
C GLY A 53 -15.16 6.33 -16.70
N PRO A 54 -16.49 6.25 -16.71
CA PRO A 54 -17.30 6.09 -15.50
C PRO A 54 -17.14 4.68 -14.92
N VAL A 55 -16.94 4.61 -13.59
CA VAL A 55 -16.81 3.37 -12.83
C VAL A 55 -17.89 3.32 -11.75
N ARG A 56 -18.61 2.21 -11.68
CA ARG A 56 -19.62 1.96 -10.64
C ARG A 56 -18.98 1.23 -9.46
N VAL A 57 -19.14 1.81 -8.29
CA VAL A 57 -18.57 1.32 -7.03
C VAL A 57 -19.70 1.04 -6.05
N GLN A 58 -19.75 -0.18 -5.57
CA GLN A 58 -20.68 -0.60 -4.51
C GLN A 58 -20.07 -0.25 -3.15
N LEU A 59 -20.77 0.56 -2.37
CA LEU A 59 -20.41 0.87 -0.99
C LEU A 59 -21.13 -0.10 -0.04
N ALA A 60 -20.47 -0.50 1.04
CA ALA A 60 -21.15 -1.18 2.12
C ALA A 60 -22.00 -0.20 2.95
N ALA A 61 -23.10 -0.66 3.55
CA ALA A 61 -24.06 0.21 4.26
C ALA A 61 -23.46 1.06 5.40
N LYS A 62 -22.39 0.58 6.03
CA LYS A 62 -21.67 1.27 7.12
C LYS A 62 -20.18 1.46 6.80
N MET A 63 -19.88 1.67 5.52
CA MET A 63 -18.49 1.90 5.13
C MET A 63 -17.96 3.19 5.73
N PRO A 64 -16.81 3.17 6.40
CA PRO A 64 -16.16 4.38 6.86
C PRO A 64 -15.64 5.18 5.66
N ILE A 65 -16.02 6.43 5.57
CA ILE A 65 -15.45 7.40 4.64
C ILE A 65 -14.29 8.09 5.34
N VAL A 66 -13.19 8.29 4.64
CA VAL A 66 -12.01 8.99 5.13
C VAL A 66 -11.89 10.31 4.40
N SER A 67 -11.87 11.42 5.14
CA SER A 67 -11.56 12.73 4.59
C SER A 67 -10.07 12.91 4.47
N VAL A 68 -9.61 13.34 3.31
CA VAL A 68 -8.23 13.80 3.10
C VAL A 68 -8.21 15.31 3.24
N ILE A 69 -7.43 15.80 4.18
CA ILE A 69 -7.32 17.22 4.48
C ILE A 69 -5.86 17.68 4.35
N PRO A 70 -5.63 18.95 3.97
CA PRO A 70 -4.29 19.52 3.95
C PRO A 70 -3.60 19.39 5.31
N SER A 71 -2.30 19.15 5.27
CA SER A 71 -1.41 19.18 6.42
C SER A 71 -0.14 19.94 6.05
N ASP A 72 0.82 20.00 6.95
CA ASP A 72 2.09 20.65 6.68
C ASP A 72 3.29 19.80 7.14
N ARG A 73 4.49 20.26 6.75
CA ARG A 73 5.74 19.57 7.09
C ARG A 73 6.07 19.60 8.58
N ALA A 74 5.51 20.54 9.35
CA ALA A 74 5.73 20.64 10.79
C ALA A 74 5.14 19.45 11.55
N HIS A 75 4.18 18.76 10.94
CA HIS A 75 3.61 17.52 11.47
C HIS A 75 4.48 16.27 11.19
N ILE A 76 5.50 16.40 10.35
CA ILE A 76 6.46 15.32 10.09
C ILE A 76 7.53 15.36 11.19
N LYS A 77 7.36 14.53 12.20
CA LYS A 77 8.26 14.45 13.36
C LYS A 77 8.91 13.07 13.41
N ASP A 78 10.01 12.99 14.16
CA ASP A 78 10.59 11.69 14.52
C ASP A 78 9.54 10.82 15.21
N GLY A 79 9.45 9.56 14.82
CA GLY A 79 8.41 8.66 15.28
C GLY A 79 7.05 8.80 14.60
N SER A 80 6.81 9.82 13.75
CA SER A 80 5.55 9.90 12.95
C SER A 80 5.42 8.70 12.04
N PHE A 81 4.21 8.19 11.88
CA PHE A 81 3.90 7.18 10.86
C PHE A 81 3.43 7.89 9.59
N LEU A 82 4.18 7.67 8.50
CA LEU A 82 3.95 8.36 7.23
C LEU A 82 3.68 7.36 6.11
N GLY A 83 2.92 7.79 5.11
CA GLY A 83 2.87 7.20 3.79
C GLY A 83 3.51 8.15 2.78
N ILE A 84 4.48 7.66 2.01
CA ILE A 84 5.15 8.48 0.99
C ILE A 84 5.03 7.78 -0.35
N ALA A 85 4.30 8.42 -1.26
CA ALA A 85 4.32 8.04 -2.66
C ALA A 85 5.57 8.64 -3.31
N SER A 86 6.39 7.81 -3.93
CA SER A 86 7.69 8.20 -4.49
C SER A 86 7.93 7.59 -5.86
N ARG A 87 8.84 8.22 -6.61
CA ARG A 87 9.35 7.68 -7.88
C ARG A 87 10.87 7.66 -7.87
N PRO A 88 11.50 6.70 -8.57
CA PRO A 88 12.93 6.66 -8.70
C PRO A 88 13.43 7.85 -9.54
N GLN A 89 14.60 8.32 -9.21
CA GLN A 89 15.37 9.29 -10.00
C GLN A 89 16.43 8.53 -10.82
N PRO A 90 17.03 9.18 -11.83
CA PRO A 90 18.10 8.58 -12.64
C PRO A 90 19.32 8.11 -11.83
N ASP A 91 19.57 8.74 -10.68
CA ASP A 91 20.63 8.38 -9.73
C ASP A 91 20.25 7.24 -8.78
N GLY A 92 19.06 6.65 -8.94
CA GLY A 92 18.53 5.58 -8.09
C GLY A 92 17.90 6.05 -6.78
N ALA A 93 17.99 7.34 -6.45
CA ALA A 93 17.33 7.90 -5.27
C ALA A 93 15.80 7.87 -5.43
N GLN A 94 15.08 7.76 -4.33
CA GLN A 94 13.63 7.93 -4.32
C GLN A 94 13.29 9.39 -4.05
N ARG A 95 12.41 9.97 -4.88
CA ARG A 95 11.88 11.31 -4.69
C ARG A 95 10.40 11.25 -4.34
N ALA A 96 10.03 11.84 -3.22
CA ALA A 96 8.65 11.95 -2.82
C ALA A 96 7.84 12.79 -3.82
N MET A 97 6.65 12.32 -4.12
CA MET A 97 5.63 13.00 -4.90
C MET A 97 4.58 13.58 -3.96
N GLU A 98 4.45 12.96 -2.78
CA GLU A 98 3.43 13.27 -1.82
C GLU A 98 3.70 12.60 -0.49
N VAL A 99 3.22 13.23 0.59
CA VAL A 99 3.33 12.72 1.96
C VAL A 99 1.96 12.69 2.62
N VAL A 100 1.60 11.56 3.17
CA VAL A 100 0.47 11.39 4.08
C VAL A 100 1.01 11.27 5.50
N VAL A 101 0.59 12.15 6.40
CA VAL A 101 0.83 12.01 7.83
C VAL A 101 -0.35 11.25 8.42
N PHE A 102 -0.15 10.02 8.83
CA PHE A 102 -1.22 9.22 9.43
C PHE A 102 -1.52 9.70 10.85
N PRO A 103 -2.79 9.84 11.23
CA PRO A 103 -3.14 9.99 12.64
C PRO A 103 -2.73 8.73 13.41
N GLU A 104 -2.44 8.86 14.70
CA GLU A 104 -1.92 7.75 15.51
C GLU A 104 -2.85 6.53 15.51
N ALA A 105 -4.17 6.74 15.48
CA ALA A 105 -5.16 5.67 15.38
C ALA A 105 -5.07 4.85 14.08
N ALA A 106 -4.39 5.37 13.06
CA ALA A 106 -4.18 4.68 11.78
C ALA A 106 -2.73 4.20 11.59
N ARG A 107 -1.90 4.23 12.65
CA ARG A 107 -0.53 3.70 12.63
C ARG A 107 -0.53 2.22 12.21
N GLY A 108 0.43 1.85 11.38
CA GLY A 108 0.57 0.49 10.85
C GLY A 108 -0.31 0.20 9.63
N THR A 109 -1.19 1.12 9.22
CA THR A 109 -2.04 0.91 8.03
C THR A 109 -1.19 0.79 6.78
N GLY A 110 -1.25 -0.39 6.12
CA GLY A 110 -0.51 -0.66 4.89
C GLY A 110 1.00 -0.54 5.05
N GLU A 111 1.54 -0.83 6.25
CA GLU A 111 2.97 -0.73 6.52
C GLU A 111 3.78 -1.58 5.54
N GLY A 112 4.85 -0.99 4.98
CA GLY A 112 5.70 -1.64 3.99
C GLY A 112 6.17 -0.71 2.88
N SER A 113 6.90 -1.28 1.92
CA SER A 113 7.28 -0.60 0.67
C SER A 113 6.93 -1.50 -0.51
N TYR A 114 6.08 -1.00 -1.41
CA TYR A 114 5.51 -1.79 -2.50
C TYR A 114 5.28 -0.93 -3.76
N ALA A 115 5.10 -1.61 -4.90
CA ALA A 115 4.80 -0.93 -6.15
C ALA A 115 3.49 -0.13 -6.04
N TRP A 116 3.47 1.05 -6.66
CA TRP A 116 2.35 1.95 -6.64
C TRP A 116 2.03 2.45 -8.05
N ASP A 117 0.79 2.83 -8.29
CA ASP A 117 0.27 3.19 -9.60
C ASP A 117 -0.03 4.70 -9.72
N LEU A 118 0.90 5.56 -9.31
CA LEU A 118 0.72 7.02 -9.43
C LEU A 118 0.50 7.42 -10.89
N PRO A 119 -0.52 8.24 -11.17
CA PRO A 119 -0.75 8.79 -12.49
C PRO A 119 0.49 9.55 -13.01
N GLY A 120 0.88 9.31 -14.26
CA GLY A 120 2.02 9.99 -14.89
C GLY A 120 3.41 9.58 -14.43
N SER A 121 3.53 8.57 -13.55
CA SER A 121 4.83 8.09 -13.05
C SER A 121 5.32 6.80 -13.71
N GLY A 122 4.56 6.24 -14.65
CA GLY A 122 4.85 4.92 -15.21
C GLY A 122 4.74 3.80 -14.16
N SER A 123 5.30 2.63 -14.48
CA SER A 123 5.23 1.43 -13.61
C SER A 123 6.21 1.42 -12.44
N HIS A 124 6.93 2.52 -12.17
CA HIS A 124 8.08 2.55 -11.26
C HIS A 124 7.83 3.30 -9.96
N SER A 125 6.63 3.83 -9.71
CA SER A 125 6.33 4.48 -8.44
C SER A 125 6.19 3.46 -7.31
N LYS A 126 6.49 3.93 -6.09
CA LYS A 126 6.38 3.15 -4.85
C LYS A 126 5.57 3.89 -3.81
N MET A 127 4.81 3.15 -3.03
CA MET A 127 4.27 3.59 -1.75
C MET A 127 5.13 3.00 -0.65
N THR A 128 5.61 3.84 0.26
CA THR A 128 6.31 3.41 1.46
C THR A 128 5.59 3.96 2.68
N ASN A 129 4.99 3.07 3.46
CA ASN A 129 4.35 3.39 4.73
C ASN A 129 5.22 2.89 5.86
N GLY A 130 5.60 3.78 6.76
CA GLY A 130 6.52 3.44 7.83
C GLY A 130 6.70 4.55 8.85
N THR A 131 7.46 4.26 9.87
CA THR A 131 7.79 5.20 10.93
C THR A 131 9.05 5.99 10.57
N VAL A 132 8.99 7.31 10.72
CA VAL A 132 10.17 8.18 10.58
C VAL A 132 11.19 7.78 11.62
N SER A 133 12.34 7.29 11.16
CA SER A 133 13.49 7.11 12.03
C SER A 133 14.29 8.40 12.06
N ARG A 134 14.87 8.71 13.23
CA ARG A 134 15.70 9.87 13.44
C ARG A 134 16.86 9.90 12.44
N SER A 135 16.63 10.48 11.28
CA SER A 135 17.68 10.94 10.41
C SER A 135 18.21 12.21 11.02
N LYS A 136 19.35 12.13 11.68
CA LYS A 136 20.11 13.33 12.05
C LYS A 136 20.33 14.06 10.74
N MET A 137 19.61 15.15 10.48
CA MET A 137 19.90 16.06 9.40
C MET A 137 21.27 16.68 9.70
N THR A 138 22.32 16.08 9.19
CA THR A 138 23.61 16.70 9.15
C THR A 138 23.64 17.56 7.90
N ASN A 139 23.40 18.87 8.07
CA ASN A 139 23.99 19.86 7.19
C ASN A 139 25.49 19.74 7.42
N GLY A 140 26.19 18.95 6.65
CA GLY A 140 27.61 18.77 6.84
C GLY A 140 28.15 17.66 5.96
N THR A 141 29.20 17.98 5.26
CA THR A 141 30.12 17.12 4.55
C THR A 141 30.25 15.74 5.22
N ALA A 142 29.89 14.66 4.52
CA ALA A 142 30.06 13.31 5.01
C ALA A 142 31.54 13.03 5.22
N SER A 143 32.00 13.05 6.48
CA SER A 143 33.29 12.50 6.81
C SER A 143 33.22 10.97 6.80
N LEU A 144 34.05 10.37 5.97
CA LEU A 144 34.25 8.92 5.85
C LEU A 144 34.78 8.36 7.18
N SER A 145 33.91 7.76 8.00
CA SER A 145 34.38 6.91 9.09
C SER A 145 34.86 5.59 8.56
N ARG A 146 36.15 5.42 8.60
CA ARG A 146 36.87 4.18 8.26
C ARG A 146 36.56 3.15 9.35
N MET A 147 35.72 2.17 9.06
CA MET A 147 35.58 0.98 9.90
C MET A 147 36.57 -0.08 9.46
N THR A 148 37.52 -0.42 10.37
CA THR A 148 38.43 -1.55 10.26
C THR A 148 37.78 -2.80 10.87
N ASN A 149 37.76 -3.87 10.05
CA ASN A 149 37.67 -5.30 10.38
C ASN A 149 36.52 -5.80 11.32
N GLY A 150 35.57 -6.44 10.67
CA GLY A 150 34.65 -7.42 11.23
C GLY A 150 33.87 -8.06 10.09
N THR A 151 33.83 -9.37 10.05
CA THR A 151 33.29 -10.26 9.00
C THR A 151 31.96 -9.76 8.41
N ALA A 152 31.99 -9.39 7.14
CA ALA A 152 30.90 -8.77 6.45
C ALA A 152 29.90 -9.82 5.95
N HIS A 153 28.69 -9.80 6.47
CA HIS A 153 27.53 -10.18 5.67
C HIS A 153 27.25 -9.01 4.73
N THR A 154 27.31 -9.27 3.44
CA THR A 154 27.23 -8.29 2.35
C THR A 154 25.86 -7.62 2.29
N SER A 155 25.66 -6.55 3.04
CA SER A 155 24.70 -5.51 2.71
C SER A 155 25.43 -4.50 1.80
N ARG A 156 25.10 -4.54 0.52
CA ARG A 156 25.67 -3.62 -0.46
C ARG A 156 25.09 -2.23 -0.21
N MET A 157 25.78 -1.40 0.56
CA MET A 157 25.55 0.04 0.60
C MET A 157 26.03 0.65 -0.69
N THR A 158 25.13 0.99 -1.57
CA THR A 158 25.43 1.88 -2.68
C THR A 158 25.44 3.30 -2.13
N ASN A 159 26.62 3.90 -1.97
CA ASN A 159 26.78 5.31 -1.72
C ASN A 159 26.34 6.10 -2.97
N GLY A 160 25.04 6.38 -3.05
CA GLY A 160 24.53 7.38 -3.98
C GLY A 160 24.54 8.73 -3.30
N THR A 161 25.30 9.67 -3.81
CA THR A 161 25.25 11.07 -3.38
C THR A 161 23.88 11.61 -3.73
N ALA A 162 22.98 11.73 -2.76
CA ALA A 162 21.70 12.39 -2.96
C ALA A 162 21.96 13.88 -3.18
N HIS A 163 22.00 14.32 -4.42
CA HIS A 163 21.95 15.74 -4.76
C HIS A 163 20.56 16.26 -4.46
N THR A 164 20.34 16.70 -3.24
CA THR A 164 19.11 17.40 -2.85
C THR A 164 19.23 18.86 -3.28
N ALA A 165 18.69 19.19 -4.44
CA ALA A 165 18.39 20.59 -4.75
C ALA A 165 17.37 21.10 -3.73
N GLY A 166 17.82 21.65 -2.58
CA GLY A 166 17.02 22.37 -1.60
C GLY A 166 15.99 21.57 -0.78
N GLY A 167 16.03 20.22 -0.77
CA GLY A 167 15.07 19.39 -0.06
C GLY A 167 15.70 18.55 1.08
N ALA A 168 14.93 18.29 2.15
CA ALA A 168 15.30 17.35 3.19
C ALA A 168 15.10 15.90 2.69
N ALA A 169 15.84 14.93 3.26
CA ALA A 169 15.56 13.51 3.07
C ALA A 169 15.00 12.93 4.37
N LEU A 170 14.06 11.99 4.24
CA LEU A 170 13.53 11.22 5.36
C LEU A 170 13.86 9.76 5.17
N THR A 171 14.17 9.07 6.27
CA THR A 171 14.26 7.62 6.30
C THR A 171 13.02 7.06 7.00
N LEU A 172 12.27 6.22 6.31
CA LEU A 172 11.16 5.45 6.86
C LEU A 172 11.64 4.04 7.19
N GLN A 173 11.36 3.59 8.40
CA GLN A 173 11.46 2.19 8.80
C GLN A 173 10.09 1.54 8.69
N TYR A 174 10.03 0.34 8.14
CA TYR A 174 8.78 -0.41 7.96
C TYR A 174 8.99 -1.90 8.16
N LYS A 175 7.88 -2.59 8.41
CA LYS A 175 7.81 -4.05 8.46
C LYS A 175 6.97 -4.55 7.29
N ASN A 176 7.35 -5.68 6.73
CA ASN A 176 6.57 -6.40 5.73
C ASN A 176 6.67 -7.91 5.99
N SER A 177 6.07 -8.72 5.14
CA SER A 177 6.08 -10.20 5.27
C SER A 177 7.47 -10.82 5.22
N THR A 178 8.47 -10.10 4.69
CA THR A 178 9.87 -10.57 4.57
C THR A 178 10.78 -10.03 5.68
N GLY A 179 10.26 -9.21 6.60
CA GLY A 179 11.01 -8.65 7.73
C GLY A 179 10.92 -7.13 7.82
N THR A 180 11.95 -6.52 8.43
CA THR A 180 12.06 -5.06 8.55
C THR A 180 12.88 -4.48 7.39
N GLY A 181 12.45 -3.33 6.89
CA GLY A 181 13.17 -2.59 5.87
C GLY A 181 13.28 -1.11 6.20
N SER A 182 14.10 -0.40 5.44
CA SER A 182 14.17 1.06 5.50
C SER A 182 14.27 1.64 4.10
N GLN A 183 13.70 2.83 3.91
CA GLN A 183 13.75 3.55 2.65
C GLN A 183 14.04 5.03 2.93
N THR A 184 15.14 5.53 2.35
CA THR A 184 15.41 6.98 2.36
C THR A 184 14.81 7.61 1.12
N ILE A 185 14.06 8.70 1.33
CA ILE A 185 13.26 9.37 0.32
C ILE A 185 13.53 10.87 0.39
N ALA A 186 13.93 11.47 -0.72
CA ALA A 186 14.13 12.92 -0.83
C ALA A 186 12.78 13.64 -0.82
N LEU A 187 12.62 14.64 0.05
CA LEU A 187 11.43 15.48 0.16
C LEU A 187 11.65 16.84 -0.51
N PRO A 188 11.03 17.11 -1.66
CA PRO A 188 11.04 18.45 -2.25
C PRO A 188 10.44 19.50 -1.30
N ALA A 189 10.87 20.76 -1.42
CA ALA A 189 10.39 21.85 -0.55
C ALA A 189 8.85 22.02 -0.65
N ASN A 190 8.31 21.96 -1.86
CA ASN A 190 6.89 22.20 -2.16
C ASN A 190 6.08 20.92 -2.31
N ILE A 191 6.42 19.88 -1.54
CA ILE A 191 5.69 18.62 -1.61
C ILE A 191 4.31 18.77 -0.95
N PRO A 192 3.23 18.24 -1.55
CA PRO A 192 1.94 18.14 -0.89
C PRO A 192 2.04 17.26 0.36
N VAL A 193 1.55 17.78 1.48
CA VAL A 193 1.42 17.04 2.74
C VAL A 193 -0.04 17.02 3.14
N VAL A 194 -0.58 15.86 3.38
CA VAL A 194 -1.97 15.66 3.78
C VAL A 194 -2.05 14.78 5.01
N THR A 195 -3.23 14.74 5.61
CA THR A 195 -3.57 13.81 6.70
C THR A 195 -4.98 13.30 6.54
N PHE A 196 -5.34 12.32 7.33
CA PHE A 196 -6.66 11.70 7.34
C PHE A 196 -7.48 12.18 8.53
N ALA A 197 -8.77 12.38 8.28
CA ALA A 197 -9.77 12.67 9.29
C ALA A 197 -11.01 11.79 9.05
N PRO A 198 -11.85 11.56 10.06
CA PRO A 198 -13.15 10.94 9.84
C PRO A 198 -13.96 11.72 8.81
N GLY A 199 -14.50 11.00 7.83
CA GLY A 199 -15.35 11.56 6.79
C GLY A 199 -16.79 11.13 6.95
N GLN A 200 -17.66 11.69 6.10
CA GLN A 200 -19.08 11.39 6.06
C GLN A 200 -19.52 11.10 4.64
N LEU A 201 -20.55 10.25 4.50
CA LEU A 201 -21.13 9.90 3.20
C LEU A 201 -21.64 11.14 2.45
N SER A 202 -22.12 12.16 3.17
CA SER A 202 -22.56 13.44 2.62
C SER A 202 -21.46 14.24 1.90
N GLN A 203 -20.20 13.88 2.08
CA GLN A 203 -19.08 14.52 1.36
C GLN A 203 -18.90 13.96 -0.06
N LEU A 204 -19.52 12.82 -0.39
CA LEU A 204 -19.49 12.22 -1.72
C LEU A 204 -20.49 12.93 -2.66
N THR A 205 -20.34 14.25 -2.79
CA THR A 205 -21.16 15.09 -3.69
C THR A 205 -20.59 15.11 -5.10
N PRO A 206 -21.41 15.35 -6.12
CA PRO A 206 -20.92 15.52 -7.48
C PRO A 206 -19.75 16.52 -7.57
N GLY A 207 -18.68 16.14 -8.27
CA GLY A 207 -17.45 16.91 -8.37
C GLY A 207 -16.43 16.70 -7.26
N ALA A 208 -16.78 16.06 -6.12
CA ALA A 208 -15.82 15.74 -5.08
C ALA A 208 -14.77 14.74 -5.60
N HIS A 209 -13.48 15.04 -5.38
CA HIS A 209 -12.41 14.14 -5.76
C HIS A 209 -12.31 12.97 -4.78
N VAL A 210 -12.20 11.77 -5.32
CA VAL A 210 -12.14 10.54 -4.54
C VAL A 210 -11.00 9.62 -4.99
N PHE A 211 -10.49 8.88 -4.01
CA PHE A 211 -9.66 7.71 -4.22
C PHE A 211 -10.36 6.51 -3.58
N VAL A 212 -10.66 5.49 -4.36
CA VAL A 212 -11.32 4.28 -3.91
C VAL A 212 -10.40 3.10 -4.04
N ILE A 213 -10.26 2.36 -2.96
CA ILE A 213 -9.62 1.05 -2.93
C ILE A 213 -10.73 0.02 -2.87
N GLY A 214 -10.70 -0.99 -3.74
CA GLY A 214 -11.72 -2.02 -3.79
C GLY A 214 -11.30 -3.22 -4.60
N ARG A 215 -12.25 -4.12 -4.83
CA ARG A 215 -12.06 -5.34 -5.61
C ARG A 215 -13.18 -5.50 -6.62
N ARG A 216 -12.87 -6.11 -7.77
CA ARG A 216 -13.87 -6.38 -8.80
C ARG A 216 -14.72 -7.58 -8.40
N LEU A 217 -16.02 -7.38 -8.45
CA LEU A 217 -17.01 -8.45 -8.30
C LEU A 217 -17.21 -9.20 -9.64
N PRO A 218 -17.75 -10.42 -9.62
CA PRO A 218 -18.03 -11.19 -10.85
C PRO A 218 -18.95 -10.47 -11.84
N ASN A 219 -19.84 -9.61 -11.37
CA ASN A 219 -20.75 -8.79 -12.19
C ASN A 219 -20.10 -7.51 -12.76
N GLY A 220 -18.77 -7.35 -12.61
CA GLY A 220 -18.01 -6.19 -13.10
C GLY A 220 -18.07 -4.94 -12.22
N ILE A 221 -18.92 -4.89 -11.21
CA ILE A 221 -19.00 -3.79 -10.24
C ILE A 221 -17.78 -3.88 -9.31
N ILE A 222 -17.28 -2.74 -8.86
CA ILE A 222 -16.21 -2.68 -7.86
C ILE A 222 -16.87 -2.59 -6.48
N ALA A 223 -16.58 -3.54 -5.60
CA ALA A 223 -16.89 -3.41 -4.18
C ALA A 223 -15.79 -2.57 -3.52
N ALA A 224 -16.17 -1.46 -2.90
CA ALA A 224 -15.23 -0.64 -2.16
C ALA A 224 -14.82 -1.31 -0.86
N ASP A 225 -13.53 -1.31 -0.58
CA ASP A 225 -12.96 -1.65 0.73
C ASP A 225 -12.66 -0.38 1.53
N ARG A 226 -12.36 0.74 0.83
CA ARG A 226 -12.13 2.06 1.42
C ARG A 226 -12.44 3.16 0.42
N VAL A 227 -13.00 4.27 0.90
CA VAL A 227 -13.22 5.48 0.12
C VAL A 227 -12.57 6.67 0.84
N LEU A 228 -11.70 7.35 0.14
CA LEU A 228 -11.08 8.58 0.58
C LEU A 228 -11.66 9.73 -0.24
N VAL A 229 -12.06 10.81 0.40
CA VAL A 229 -12.62 12.00 -0.25
C VAL A 229 -11.80 13.22 0.10
N GLY A 230 -11.40 13.99 -0.89
CA GLY A 230 -10.68 15.24 -0.69
C GLY A 230 -11.60 16.34 -0.19
N LYS A 231 -11.20 16.99 0.90
CA LYS A 231 -11.95 18.13 1.44
C LYS A 231 -11.63 19.40 0.64
N ASN A 232 -12.65 20.23 0.39
CA ASN A 232 -12.51 21.54 -0.29
C ASN A 232 -11.81 21.46 -1.65
N GLY A 233 -12.16 20.46 -2.47
CA GLY A 233 -11.60 20.32 -3.82
C GLY A 233 -10.18 19.72 -3.86
N LEU A 234 -9.62 19.32 -2.71
CA LEU A 234 -8.35 18.61 -2.67
C LEU A 234 -8.48 17.30 -3.47
N VAL A 235 -7.55 17.07 -4.38
CA VAL A 235 -7.42 15.76 -5.03
C VAL A 235 -6.73 14.84 -4.03
N PRO A 236 -7.39 13.74 -3.59
CA PRO A 236 -6.72 12.79 -2.72
C PRO A 236 -5.46 12.30 -3.39
N PRO A 237 -4.37 12.45 -2.73
CA PRO A 237 -3.10 11.98 -3.19
C PRO A 237 -3.08 10.46 -2.95
N MET A 238 -2.64 9.68 -3.80
CA MET A 238 -2.40 8.22 -3.71
C MET A 238 -2.69 7.52 -4.99
#